data_da766c27331170d289f76256a799783a
#
_entry.id   da766c27331170d289f76256a799783a
#
_cell.length_a   1.000
_cell.length_b   1.000
_cell.length_c   1.000
_cell.angle_alpha   90.00
_cell.angle_beta   90.00
_cell.angle_gamma   90.00
#
_symmetry.space_group_name_H-M   'P 1'
#
loop_
_entity.id
_entity.type
_entity.pdbx_description
1 polymer ?
#
loop_
_entity_poly.entity_id
_entity_poly.type
_entity_poly.pdbx_seq_one_letter_code
_entity_poly.pdbx_strand_id
1 'polypeptide(L)'
;MKIEQLCVNRLYSDVAGATTHGHKIAVKGGYIYQTFQGGYTLTPLGWSVVRKIENIIREEMNAIDGQEILMPVVCSADLWQETGRYDSMDNIAKFKGRSGADYVICPTHEEVVTDYARSVIKSYRQMPCMLYQIQTKFRNELRVRAGLIRTREFIMKDAYSFHETQEDLDKYYKRCFDAYYKLFRRCGLKNFTDVLAQSGDMGGKYTHEFQLITDMGEDTLYVCDCGFRANKETAENDSAVCPKCGKQMEKKRGIEIGQVFQLGKKYTEAMHMTYTAADGSEKTPIMGCYGIGVTRVMAAIIEESADDNGPVWNMETAPFEVEIIGLADKENKTLPLAEKIYNDLKAQHTEVLLDNRDCRAGEKFADADLIAAPIRLIISEKNLAQNKIEVKYRVNNYDTTKLPDSLDADNYIKTIQDLITELKKH
;
A
#
# COMPACT_ATOMS: atom_id res chain seq x y z
N MET A 1 -19.57 -9.91 9.17
CA MET A 1 -19.45 -9.32 10.53
C MET A 1 -20.66 -8.45 10.80
N LYS A 2 -21.14 -8.32 12.04
CA LYS A 2 -22.15 -7.31 12.39
C LYS A 2 -21.46 -6.03 12.86
N ILE A 3 -22.04 -4.87 12.57
CA ILE A 3 -21.39 -3.57 12.84
C ILE A 3 -21.15 -3.33 14.34
N GLU A 4 -22.02 -3.86 15.22
CA GLU A 4 -21.84 -3.78 16.68
C GLU A 4 -20.60 -4.54 17.19
N GLN A 5 -20.13 -5.53 16.43
CA GLN A 5 -18.94 -6.32 16.74
C GLN A 5 -17.65 -5.70 16.20
N LEU A 6 -17.77 -4.65 15.39
CA LEU A 6 -16.63 -3.97 14.80
C LEU A 6 -15.99 -3.02 15.82
N CYS A 7 -14.85 -3.42 16.36
CA CYS A 7 -14.10 -2.66 17.37
C CYS A 7 -13.37 -1.46 16.76
N VAL A 8 -14.13 -0.48 16.29
CA VAL A 8 -13.60 0.80 15.77
C VAL A 8 -14.42 1.95 16.31
N ASN A 9 -13.77 3.10 16.50
CA ASN A 9 -14.42 4.35 16.86
C ASN A 9 -14.51 5.24 15.63
N ARG A 10 -15.71 5.53 15.15
CA ARG A 10 -15.97 6.49 14.06
C ARG A 10 -16.28 7.85 14.65
N LEU A 11 -15.70 8.89 14.07
CA LEU A 11 -15.82 10.26 14.55
C LEU A 11 -16.58 11.11 13.54
N TYR A 12 -17.60 11.81 14.01
CA TYR A 12 -18.39 12.74 13.17
C TYR A 12 -17.96 14.20 13.32
N SER A 13 -17.06 14.48 14.25
CA SER A 13 -16.46 15.80 14.50
C SER A 13 -15.11 15.95 13.83
N ASP A 14 -14.60 17.17 13.82
CA ASP A 14 -13.27 17.45 13.32
C ASP A 14 -12.18 16.78 14.14
N VAL A 15 -11.13 16.31 13.42
CA VAL A 15 -9.98 15.62 14.01
C VAL A 15 -8.88 16.64 14.26
N ALA A 16 -8.59 16.92 15.54
CA ALA A 16 -7.49 17.77 15.92
C ALA A 16 -6.14 17.17 15.49
N GLY A 17 -5.26 18.01 14.93
CA GLY A 17 -3.90 17.60 14.54
C GLY A 17 -3.78 16.86 13.21
N ALA A 18 -4.89 16.53 12.53
CA ALA A 18 -4.83 15.98 11.17
C ALA A 18 -4.53 17.09 10.16
N THR A 19 -3.49 16.92 9.36
CA THR A 19 -2.92 17.95 8.48
C THR A 19 -3.38 17.86 7.03
N THR A 20 -3.80 16.66 6.58
CA THR A 20 -4.30 16.44 5.21
C THR A 20 -5.73 15.93 5.24
N HIS A 21 -6.42 16.01 4.09
CA HIS A 21 -7.78 15.50 3.95
C HIS A 21 -7.82 13.99 4.21
N GLY A 22 -6.95 13.23 3.56
CA GLY A 22 -6.89 11.77 3.75
C GLY A 22 -6.56 11.36 5.18
N HIS A 23 -5.69 12.11 5.89
CA HIS A 23 -5.42 11.86 7.31
C HIS A 23 -6.67 12.06 8.17
N LYS A 24 -7.44 13.14 7.93
CA LYS A 24 -8.71 13.39 8.64
C LYS A 24 -9.70 12.25 8.42
N ILE A 25 -9.88 11.84 7.17
CA ILE A 25 -10.81 10.77 6.79
C ILE A 25 -10.38 9.43 7.39
N ALA A 26 -9.08 9.09 7.36
CA ALA A 26 -8.57 7.85 7.95
C ALA A 26 -8.85 7.75 9.46
N VAL A 27 -8.73 8.86 10.20
CA VAL A 27 -9.05 8.91 11.63
C VAL A 27 -10.57 8.92 11.86
N LYS A 28 -11.33 9.74 11.11
CA LYS A 28 -12.82 9.79 11.20
C LYS A 28 -13.45 8.43 10.94
N GLY A 29 -13.02 7.74 9.89
CA GLY A 29 -13.51 6.40 9.53
C GLY A 29 -13.06 5.30 10.49
N GLY A 30 -12.16 5.62 11.43
CA GLY A 30 -11.64 4.65 12.38
C GLY A 30 -10.70 3.63 11.76
N TYR A 31 -9.99 3.96 10.70
CA TYR A 31 -8.97 3.09 10.07
C TYR A 31 -7.66 3.07 10.86
N ILE A 32 -7.32 4.20 11.47
CA ILE A 32 -6.09 4.38 12.24
C ILE A 32 -6.37 5.06 13.58
N TYR A 33 -5.57 4.69 14.58
CA TYR A 33 -5.56 5.32 15.89
C TYR A 33 -4.13 5.74 16.22
N GLN A 34 -3.90 7.00 16.52
CA GLN A 34 -2.58 7.49 16.88
C GLN A 34 -2.20 7.04 18.29
N THR A 35 -1.23 6.15 18.39
CA THR A 35 -0.73 5.62 19.67
C THR A 35 0.31 6.57 20.29
N PHE A 36 1.20 7.09 19.44
CA PHE A 36 2.17 8.13 19.78
C PHE A 36 2.53 8.94 18.53
N GLN A 37 3.28 10.01 18.66
CA GLN A 37 3.67 10.85 17.53
C GLN A 37 4.53 10.07 16.51
N GLY A 38 3.94 9.76 15.35
CA GLY A 38 4.55 8.97 14.29
C GLY A 38 4.40 7.46 14.44
N GLY A 39 3.58 6.99 15.38
CA GLY A 39 3.20 5.59 15.52
C GLY A 39 1.68 5.43 15.58
N TYR A 40 1.14 4.56 14.76
CA TYR A 40 -0.29 4.34 14.60
C TYR A 40 -0.66 2.87 14.79
N THR A 41 -1.72 2.64 15.54
CA THR A 41 -2.43 1.36 15.53
C THR A 41 -3.31 1.30 14.29
N LEU A 42 -3.13 0.29 13.45
CA LEU A 42 -4.10 -0.07 12.42
C LEU A 42 -5.27 -0.79 13.08
N THR A 43 -6.44 -0.21 12.99
CA THR A 43 -7.67 -0.79 13.56
C THR A 43 -8.10 -2.01 12.73
N PRO A 44 -9.14 -2.76 13.12
CA PRO A 44 -9.67 -3.84 12.28
C PRO A 44 -9.99 -3.41 10.85
N LEU A 45 -10.51 -2.20 10.63
CA LEU A 45 -10.75 -1.67 9.26
C LEU A 45 -9.44 -1.39 8.53
N GLY A 46 -8.54 -0.61 9.13
CA GLY A 46 -7.26 -0.27 8.51
C GLY A 46 -6.40 -1.49 8.25
N TRP A 47 -6.40 -2.45 9.19
CA TRP A 47 -5.66 -3.70 9.03
C TRP A 47 -6.21 -4.57 7.90
N SER A 48 -7.55 -4.63 7.74
CA SER A 48 -8.17 -5.34 6.62
C SER A 48 -7.71 -4.78 5.27
N VAL A 49 -7.71 -3.46 5.10
CA VAL A 49 -7.22 -2.79 3.87
C VAL A 49 -5.73 -3.08 3.64
N VAL A 50 -4.89 -2.93 4.65
CA VAL A 50 -3.44 -3.18 4.53
C VAL A 50 -3.17 -4.62 4.13
N ARG A 51 -3.87 -5.61 4.72
CA ARG A 51 -3.75 -7.03 4.34
C ARG A 51 -4.12 -7.30 2.87
N LYS A 52 -5.10 -6.61 2.34
CA LYS A 52 -5.47 -6.71 0.92
C LYS A 52 -4.40 -6.10 0.01
N ILE A 53 -3.86 -4.94 0.37
CA ILE A 53 -2.72 -4.34 -0.33
C ILE A 53 -1.50 -5.29 -0.30
N GLU A 54 -1.18 -5.90 0.85
CA GLU A 54 -0.13 -6.91 0.97
C GLU A 54 -0.36 -8.11 0.05
N ASN A 55 -1.60 -8.58 -0.10
CA ASN A 55 -1.93 -9.70 -0.98
C ASN A 55 -1.73 -9.32 -2.46
N ILE A 56 -2.18 -8.14 -2.89
CA ILE A 56 -1.91 -7.63 -4.23
C ILE A 56 -0.40 -7.57 -4.49
N ILE A 57 0.38 -7.09 -3.51
CA ILE A 57 1.84 -7.04 -3.59
C ILE A 57 2.43 -8.45 -3.76
N ARG A 58 2.00 -9.44 -2.96
CA ARG A 58 2.47 -10.83 -3.07
C ARG A 58 2.20 -11.41 -4.46
N GLU A 59 1.01 -11.22 -4.97
CA GLU A 59 0.63 -11.71 -6.30
C GLU A 59 1.53 -11.14 -7.39
N GLU A 60 1.77 -9.82 -7.39
CA GLU A 60 2.61 -9.18 -8.40
C GLU A 60 4.10 -9.51 -8.23
N MET A 61 4.60 -9.67 -7.00
CA MET A 61 5.99 -10.08 -6.77
C MET A 61 6.21 -11.55 -7.15
N ASN A 62 5.28 -12.45 -6.81
CA ASN A 62 5.36 -13.85 -7.19
C ASN A 62 5.28 -14.03 -8.72
N ALA A 63 4.49 -13.20 -9.42
CA ALA A 63 4.38 -13.22 -10.88
C ALA A 63 5.68 -12.83 -11.61
N ILE A 64 6.63 -12.22 -10.91
CA ILE A 64 7.98 -11.91 -11.43
C ILE A 64 9.08 -12.75 -10.76
N ASP A 65 8.73 -13.96 -10.30
CA ASP A 65 9.61 -14.96 -9.69
C ASP A 65 10.23 -14.55 -8.34
N GLY A 66 9.57 -13.65 -7.60
CA GLY A 66 9.99 -13.28 -6.25
C GLY A 66 9.70 -14.38 -5.24
N GLN A 67 10.61 -14.55 -4.29
CA GLN A 67 10.50 -15.51 -3.20
C GLN A 67 10.31 -14.77 -1.88
N GLU A 68 9.17 -15.00 -1.20
CA GLU A 68 8.88 -14.34 0.07
C GLU A 68 9.72 -14.97 1.20
N ILE A 69 10.38 -14.13 1.98
CA ILE A 69 11.09 -14.49 3.21
C ILE A 69 10.63 -13.57 4.35
N LEU A 70 11.03 -13.86 5.57
CA LEU A 70 10.82 -12.98 6.71
C LEU A 70 12.13 -12.84 7.49
N MET A 71 12.68 -11.64 7.49
CA MET A 71 13.93 -11.30 8.18
C MET A 71 13.64 -10.66 9.54
N PRO A 72 14.57 -10.75 10.52
CA PRO A 72 14.39 -10.09 11.82
C PRO A 72 14.30 -8.56 11.69
N VAL A 73 13.45 -7.92 12.50
CA VAL A 73 13.37 -6.46 12.60
C VAL A 73 14.59 -5.90 13.36
N VAL A 74 15.13 -6.69 14.30
CA VAL A 74 16.33 -6.34 15.07
C VAL A 74 17.49 -7.18 14.56
N CYS A 75 18.61 -6.56 14.25
CA CYS A 75 19.83 -7.25 13.80
C CYS A 75 21.08 -6.77 14.54
N SER A 76 22.19 -7.54 14.43
CA SER A 76 23.48 -7.13 14.96
C SER A 76 23.98 -5.86 14.28
N ALA A 77 24.59 -4.97 15.05
CA ALA A 77 25.28 -3.79 14.54
C ALA A 77 26.45 -4.15 13.60
N ASP A 78 27.04 -5.34 13.74
CA ASP A 78 28.18 -5.78 12.93
C ASP A 78 27.88 -5.73 11.43
N LEU A 79 26.68 -6.16 10.98
CA LEU A 79 26.28 -6.11 9.59
C LEU A 79 26.26 -4.68 9.04
N TRP A 80 25.79 -3.74 9.85
CA TRP A 80 25.74 -2.31 9.51
C TRP A 80 27.12 -1.65 9.52
N GLN A 81 28.02 -2.17 10.35
CA GLN A 81 29.45 -1.75 10.38
C GLN A 81 30.18 -2.25 9.15
N GLU A 82 29.91 -3.49 8.66
CA GLU A 82 30.50 -4.01 7.42
C GLU A 82 30.24 -3.06 6.22
N THR A 83 29.06 -2.45 6.15
CA THR A 83 28.68 -1.53 5.06
C THR A 83 29.03 -0.06 5.35
N GLY A 84 29.49 0.27 6.56
CA GLY A 84 29.75 1.63 7.03
C GLY A 84 28.49 2.46 7.29
N ARG A 85 27.27 1.88 7.16
CA ARG A 85 26.01 2.60 7.37
C ARG A 85 25.63 2.78 8.82
N TYR A 86 26.27 2.04 9.73
CA TYR A 86 26.05 2.19 11.17
C TYR A 86 26.24 3.63 11.65
N ASP A 87 27.27 4.32 11.14
CA ASP A 87 27.60 5.69 11.58
C ASP A 87 27.08 6.77 10.62
N SER A 88 26.86 6.43 9.34
CA SER A 88 26.47 7.42 8.32
C SER A 88 24.97 7.62 8.18
N MET A 89 24.12 6.70 8.67
CA MET A 89 22.69 6.79 8.53
C MET A 89 22.03 7.47 9.73
N ASP A 90 21.50 8.67 9.55
CA ASP A 90 21.01 9.53 10.63
C ASP A 90 19.74 9.03 11.34
N ASN A 91 18.87 8.29 10.62
CA ASN A 91 17.58 7.86 11.14
C ASN A 91 17.57 6.42 11.69
N ILE A 92 18.74 5.84 11.88
CA ILE A 92 18.90 4.50 12.47
C ILE A 92 18.64 4.52 13.97
N ALA A 93 17.89 3.54 14.49
CA ALA A 93 17.70 3.34 15.92
C ALA A 93 18.65 2.27 16.44
N LYS A 94 19.52 2.63 17.38
CA LYS A 94 20.57 1.80 17.97
C LYS A 94 20.30 1.55 19.45
N PHE A 95 20.60 0.34 19.93
CA PHE A 95 20.52 0.05 21.36
C PHE A 95 21.50 -1.04 21.77
N LYS A 96 21.83 -1.09 23.07
CA LYS A 96 22.63 -2.17 23.67
C LYS A 96 21.73 -3.24 24.25
N GLY A 97 21.99 -4.50 23.88
CA GLY A 97 21.39 -5.66 24.52
C GLY A 97 21.94 -5.89 25.94
N ARG A 98 21.28 -6.77 26.70
CA ARG A 98 21.70 -7.10 28.07
C ARG A 98 23.10 -7.71 28.17
N SER A 99 23.56 -8.38 27.09
CA SER A 99 24.92 -8.92 26.99
C SER A 99 25.99 -7.87 26.67
N GLY A 100 25.61 -6.61 26.44
CA GLY A 100 26.51 -5.54 26.00
C GLY A 100 26.67 -5.46 24.47
N ALA A 101 26.10 -6.38 23.68
CA ALA A 101 26.15 -6.35 22.23
C ALA A 101 25.31 -5.17 21.67
N ASP A 102 25.77 -4.58 20.60
CA ASP A 102 25.10 -3.49 19.90
C ASP A 102 24.12 -4.04 18.85
N TYR A 103 22.92 -3.48 18.83
CA TYR A 103 21.83 -3.85 17.91
C TYR A 103 21.27 -2.64 17.20
N VAL A 104 20.62 -2.93 16.06
CA VAL A 104 19.90 -1.98 15.23
C VAL A 104 18.45 -2.43 15.07
N ILE A 105 17.50 -1.51 15.19
CA ILE A 105 16.14 -1.72 14.68
C ILE A 105 16.17 -1.32 13.20
N CYS A 106 15.96 -2.27 12.30
CA CYS A 106 16.22 -2.11 10.88
C CYS A 106 15.29 -1.08 10.21
N PRO A 107 15.81 0.04 9.69
CA PRO A 107 15.08 0.98 8.86
C PRO A 107 14.88 0.47 7.42
N THR A 108 15.69 -0.51 7.02
CA THR A 108 15.74 -1.23 5.74
C THR A 108 16.57 -2.52 5.93
N HIS A 109 16.69 -3.43 4.96
CA HIS A 109 17.29 -4.75 5.18
C HIS A 109 18.35 -5.16 4.13
N GLU A 110 19.03 -4.22 3.49
CA GLU A 110 20.10 -4.53 2.52
C GLU A 110 21.18 -5.41 3.14
N GLU A 111 21.63 -5.08 4.34
CA GLU A 111 22.64 -5.82 5.07
C GLU A 111 22.17 -7.24 5.42
N VAL A 112 20.97 -7.34 5.98
CA VAL A 112 20.41 -8.62 6.46
C VAL A 112 20.14 -9.58 5.31
N VAL A 113 19.60 -9.09 4.18
CA VAL A 113 19.36 -9.93 3.00
C VAL A 113 20.66 -10.33 2.33
N THR A 114 21.68 -9.46 2.31
CA THR A 114 22.99 -9.79 1.75
C THR A 114 23.70 -10.86 2.60
N ASP A 115 23.58 -10.78 3.93
CA ASP A 115 24.10 -11.81 4.84
C ASP A 115 23.45 -13.17 4.58
N TYR A 116 22.13 -13.22 4.44
CA TYR A 116 21.43 -14.44 4.06
C TYR A 116 21.83 -14.91 2.65
N ALA A 117 21.82 -14.02 1.66
CA ALA A 117 22.14 -14.34 0.27
C ALA A 117 23.56 -14.87 0.10
N ARG A 118 24.56 -14.29 0.80
CA ARG A 118 25.95 -14.79 0.75
C ARG A 118 26.09 -16.20 1.34
N SER A 119 25.15 -16.68 2.14
CA SER A 119 25.13 -18.04 2.65
C SER A 119 24.57 -19.06 1.65
N VAL A 120 23.61 -18.66 0.80
CA VAL A 120 22.82 -19.55 -0.07
C VAL A 120 23.17 -19.44 -1.55
N ILE A 121 23.54 -18.25 -2.07
CA ILE A 121 23.91 -18.07 -3.49
C ILE A 121 25.40 -18.34 -3.65
N LYS A 122 25.74 -19.53 -4.17
CA LYS A 122 27.11 -19.99 -4.37
C LYS A 122 27.51 -20.18 -5.83
N SER A 123 26.54 -20.19 -6.75
CA SER A 123 26.75 -20.45 -8.16
C SER A 123 25.92 -19.53 -9.04
N TYR A 124 26.44 -19.17 -10.20
CA TYR A 124 25.71 -18.41 -11.23
C TYR A 124 24.36 -19.02 -11.60
N ARG A 125 24.20 -20.35 -11.44
CA ARG A 125 22.94 -21.06 -11.75
C ARG A 125 21.78 -20.69 -10.82
N GLN A 126 22.08 -20.04 -9.70
CA GLN A 126 21.07 -19.57 -8.72
C GLN A 126 20.61 -18.13 -8.98
N MET A 127 21.14 -17.49 -10.02
CA MET A 127 20.81 -16.14 -10.44
C MET A 127 20.19 -16.11 -11.85
N PRO A 128 19.27 -15.16 -12.15
CA PRO A 128 18.80 -14.12 -11.24
C PRO A 128 17.94 -14.69 -10.11
N CYS A 129 18.01 -14.09 -8.93
CA CYS A 129 17.23 -14.45 -7.75
C CYS A 129 16.67 -13.18 -7.12
N MET A 130 15.39 -13.17 -6.76
CA MET A 130 14.77 -12.09 -5.99
C MET A 130 14.17 -12.63 -4.71
N LEU A 131 14.58 -12.04 -3.58
CA LEU A 131 14.04 -12.28 -2.25
C LEU A 131 13.25 -11.04 -1.82
N TYR A 132 12.05 -11.21 -1.25
CA TYR A 132 11.29 -10.09 -0.73
C TYR A 132 10.62 -10.42 0.59
N GLN A 133 10.31 -9.39 1.35
CA GLN A 133 9.51 -9.49 2.56
C GLN A 133 8.48 -8.36 2.63
N ILE A 134 7.47 -8.56 3.47
CA ILE A 134 6.57 -7.52 3.95
C ILE A 134 6.76 -7.47 5.46
N GLN A 135 7.40 -6.41 5.96
CA GLN A 135 7.88 -6.36 7.34
C GLN A 135 7.84 -4.94 7.89
N THR A 136 7.62 -4.83 9.18
CA THR A 136 7.74 -3.58 9.94
C THR A 136 9.14 -2.99 9.81
N LYS A 137 9.21 -1.68 9.60
CA LYS A 137 10.42 -0.88 9.64
C LYS A 137 10.29 0.20 10.69
N PHE A 138 11.41 0.56 11.27
CA PHE A 138 11.49 1.71 12.19
C PHE A 138 12.55 2.70 11.70
N ARG A 139 12.11 3.94 11.49
CA ARG A 139 12.99 5.08 11.17
C ARG A 139 12.84 6.14 12.25
N ASN A 140 13.94 6.52 12.88
CA ASN A 140 13.93 7.55 13.92
C ASN A 140 13.75 8.95 13.31
N GLU A 141 12.63 9.15 12.64
CA GLU A 141 12.29 10.39 11.94
C GLU A 141 12.16 11.57 12.90
N LEU A 142 12.85 12.65 12.60
CA LEU A 142 12.75 13.90 13.36
C LEU A 142 11.39 14.56 13.19
N ARG A 143 10.82 14.50 11.98
CA ARG A 143 9.55 15.15 11.61
C ARG A 143 8.59 14.13 11.02
N VAL A 144 7.56 13.81 11.77
CA VAL A 144 6.44 12.98 11.33
C VAL A 144 5.25 13.87 10.97
N ARG A 145 4.48 13.52 9.93
CA ARG A 145 3.35 14.32 9.45
C ARG A 145 2.42 13.54 8.52
N ALA A 146 1.24 14.10 8.27
CA ALA A 146 0.26 13.58 7.33
C ALA A 146 -0.15 12.11 7.58
N GLY A 147 -0.39 11.75 8.85
CA GLY A 147 -0.83 10.40 9.21
C GLY A 147 0.19 9.34 8.82
N LEU A 148 -0.23 8.36 8.02
CA LEU A 148 0.62 7.24 7.58
C LEU A 148 1.59 7.61 6.42
N ILE A 149 1.59 8.83 5.92
CA ILE A 149 2.50 9.25 4.85
C ILE A 149 3.95 9.31 5.35
N ARG A 150 4.17 9.90 6.53
CA ARG A 150 5.50 9.94 7.15
C ARG A 150 5.44 9.61 8.63
N THR A 151 5.80 8.38 8.95
CA THR A 151 5.75 7.79 10.30
C THR A 151 7.13 7.31 10.73
N ARG A 152 7.28 6.99 12.02
CA ARG A 152 8.48 6.31 12.54
C ARG A 152 8.41 4.82 12.35
N GLU A 153 7.24 4.23 12.58
CA GLU A 153 7.00 2.80 12.37
C GLU A 153 5.98 2.61 11.24
N PHE A 154 6.27 1.71 10.30
CA PHE A 154 5.42 1.44 9.14
C PHE A 154 5.72 0.07 8.56
N ILE A 155 4.79 -0.43 7.73
CA ILE A 155 4.98 -1.69 7.00
C ILE A 155 5.54 -1.36 5.62
N MET A 156 6.63 -2.04 5.25
CA MET A 156 7.27 -1.94 3.95
C MET A 156 7.33 -3.31 3.29
N LYS A 157 7.03 -3.37 1.99
CA LYS A 157 7.52 -4.42 1.13
C LYS A 157 8.90 -3.98 0.62
N ASP A 158 9.90 -4.73 0.95
CA ASP A 158 11.26 -4.57 0.45
C ASP A 158 11.70 -5.85 -0.25
N ALA A 159 12.16 -5.69 -1.50
CA ALA A 159 12.64 -6.76 -2.34
C ALA A 159 14.06 -6.47 -2.80
N TYR A 160 14.84 -7.53 -2.98
CA TYR A 160 16.25 -7.48 -3.31
C TYR A 160 16.55 -8.54 -4.35
N SER A 161 17.15 -8.12 -5.47
CA SER A 161 17.52 -9.04 -6.54
C SER A 161 19.03 -9.13 -6.68
N PHE A 162 19.52 -10.30 -7.08
CA PHE A 162 20.94 -10.62 -7.27
C PHE A 162 21.15 -11.11 -8.69
N HIS A 163 22.18 -10.54 -9.36
CA HIS A 163 22.43 -10.72 -10.78
C HIS A 163 23.89 -10.95 -11.09
N GLU A 164 24.16 -11.72 -12.15
CA GLU A 164 25.50 -11.94 -12.66
C GLU A 164 26.01 -10.74 -13.46
N THR A 165 25.15 -10.11 -14.26
CA THR A 165 25.51 -9.02 -15.17
C THR A 165 24.59 -7.81 -15.02
N GLN A 166 25.08 -6.63 -15.46
CA GLN A 166 24.28 -5.41 -15.49
C GLN A 166 23.08 -5.56 -16.45
N GLU A 167 23.26 -6.23 -17.58
CA GLU A 167 22.17 -6.45 -18.55
C GLU A 167 21.03 -7.28 -17.94
N ASP A 168 21.34 -8.27 -17.13
CA ASP A 168 20.35 -9.08 -16.43
C ASP A 168 19.60 -8.24 -15.36
N LEU A 169 20.33 -7.42 -14.59
CA LEU A 169 19.73 -6.46 -13.66
C LEU A 169 18.80 -5.49 -14.40
N ASP A 170 19.20 -4.93 -15.55
CA ASP A 170 18.40 -3.97 -16.32
C ASP A 170 17.06 -4.61 -16.76
N LYS A 171 17.10 -5.87 -17.23
CA LYS A 171 15.89 -6.63 -17.60
C LYS A 171 14.97 -6.86 -16.40
N TYR A 172 15.55 -7.26 -15.27
CA TYR A 172 14.78 -7.52 -14.06
C TYR A 172 14.22 -6.24 -13.45
N TYR A 173 15.00 -5.16 -13.45
CA TYR A 173 14.55 -3.83 -13.05
C TYR A 173 13.30 -3.40 -13.82
N LYS A 174 13.29 -3.61 -15.14
CA LYS A 174 12.12 -3.31 -15.98
C LYS A 174 10.90 -4.16 -15.60
N ARG A 175 11.08 -5.45 -15.30
CA ARG A 175 9.99 -6.32 -14.82
C ARG A 175 9.40 -5.80 -13.50
N CYS A 176 10.24 -5.42 -12.55
CA CYS A 176 9.79 -4.82 -11.28
C CYS A 176 9.06 -3.50 -11.50
N PHE A 177 9.60 -2.65 -12.38
CA PHE A 177 9.00 -1.37 -12.73
C PHE A 177 7.58 -1.55 -13.30
N ASP A 178 7.38 -2.48 -14.23
CA ASP A 178 6.08 -2.78 -14.83
C ASP A 178 5.12 -3.40 -13.81
N ALA A 179 5.62 -4.28 -12.93
CA ALA A 179 4.84 -4.85 -11.84
C ALA A 179 4.33 -3.78 -10.86
N TYR A 180 5.12 -2.73 -10.58
CA TYR A 180 4.70 -1.63 -9.71
C TYR A 180 3.57 -0.81 -10.33
N TYR A 181 3.62 -0.54 -11.64
CA TYR A 181 2.50 0.13 -12.32
C TYR A 181 1.20 -0.67 -12.21
N LYS A 182 1.28 -1.99 -12.43
CA LYS A 182 0.13 -2.88 -12.30
C LYS A 182 -0.40 -2.93 -10.88
N LEU A 183 0.49 -3.08 -9.90
CA LEU A 183 0.18 -3.13 -8.48
C LEU A 183 -0.56 -1.88 -8.00
N PHE A 184 -0.03 -0.69 -8.28
CA PHE A 184 -0.64 0.56 -7.84
C PHE A 184 -2.01 0.79 -8.48
N ARG A 185 -2.20 0.41 -9.75
CA ARG A 185 -3.50 0.44 -10.41
C ARG A 185 -4.50 -0.52 -9.76
N ARG A 186 -4.08 -1.75 -9.46
CA ARG A 186 -4.90 -2.72 -8.71
C ARG A 186 -5.27 -2.21 -7.31
N CYS A 187 -4.40 -1.44 -6.68
CA CYS A 187 -4.72 -0.76 -5.42
C CYS A 187 -5.71 0.40 -5.58
N GLY A 188 -6.10 0.77 -6.81
CA GLY A 188 -7.06 1.83 -7.10
C GLY A 188 -6.46 3.21 -7.33
N LEU A 189 -5.13 3.35 -7.34
CA LEU A 189 -4.45 4.62 -7.63
C LEU A 189 -4.48 4.93 -9.13
N LYS A 190 -4.77 6.18 -9.48
CA LYS A 190 -4.92 6.67 -10.87
C LYS A 190 -3.88 7.71 -11.24
N ASN A 191 -3.71 8.71 -10.39
CA ASN A 191 -2.92 9.89 -10.67
C ASN A 191 -1.49 9.76 -10.12
N PHE A 192 -0.79 8.70 -10.52
CA PHE A 192 0.60 8.50 -10.14
C PHE A 192 1.52 8.38 -11.37
N THR A 193 2.79 8.65 -11.17
CA THR A 193 3.82 8.57 -12.22
C THR A 193 5.16 8.16 -11.63
N ASP A 194 6.03 7.62 -12.47
CA ASP A 194 7.44 7.47 -12.15
C ASP A 194 8.20 8.79 -12.37
N VAL A 195 9.21 9.02 -11.57
CA VAL A 195 10.17 10.12 -11.73
C VAL A 195 11.59 9.62 -11.52
N LEU A 196 12.55 10.16 -12.26
CA LEU A 196 13.97 9.97 -11.97
C LEU A 196 14.31 10.61 -10.63
N ALA A 197 15.05 9.89 -9.81
CA ALA A 197 15.48 10.34 -8.49
C ALA A 197 16.95 10.05 -8.24
N GLN A 198 17.55 10.71 -7.26
CA GLN A 198 18.88 10.38 -6.77
C GLN A 198 18.80 9.18 -5.84
N SER A 199 19.82 8.32 -5.89
CA SER A 199 19.88 7.11 -5.06
C SER A 199 20.29 7.39 -3.59
N GLY A 200 20.76 8.59 -3.29
CA GLY A 200 21.16 9.00 -1.94
C GLY A 200 22.08 7.98 -1.25
N ASP A 201 21.84 7.73 0.04
CA ASP A 201 22.63 6.79 0.85
C ASP A 201 22.50 5.33 0.40
N MET A 202 21.50 4.99 -0.43
CA MET A 202 21.32 3.64 -0.97
C MET A 202 22.40 3.30 -2.00
N GLY A 203 22.90 4.28 -2.76
CA GLY A 203 23.89 4.11 -3.82
C GLY A 203 23.30 3.59 -5.14
N GLY A 204 24.12 3.51 -6.18
CA GLY A 204 23.71 3.07 -7.52
C GLY A 204 23.57 4.21 -8.54
N LYS A 205 23.38 3.83 -9.82
CA LYS A 205 23.35 4.80 -10.94
C LYS A 205 21.96 5.31 -11.28
N TYR A 206 20.94 4.47 -11.13
CA TYR A 206 19.57 4.76 -11.53
C TYR A 206 18.61 4.40 -10.43
N THR A 207 17.69 5.30 -10.16
CA THR A 207 16.56 5.05 -9.31
C THR A 207 15.33 5.76 -9.87
N HIS A 208 14.16 5.13 -9.74
CA HIS A 208 12.89 5.77 -10.04
C HIS A 208 12.02 5.69 -8.79
N GLU A 209 11.39 6.80 -8.49
CA GLU A 209 10.32 6.89 -7.50
C GLU A 209 8.98 6.83 -8.20
N PHE A 210 8.03 6.12 -7.61
CA PHE A 210 6.62 6.20 -7.98
C PHE A 210 5.96 7.22 -7.08
N GLN A 211 5.41 8.25 -7.68
CA GLN A 211 4.86 9.42 -6.98
C GLN A 211 3.37 9.57 -7.28
N LEU A 212 2.53 9.57 -6.25
CA LEU A 212 1.15 10.02 -6.36
C LEU A 212 1.14 11.54 -6.51
N ILE A 213 0.56 12.04 -7.59
CA ILE A 213 0.44 13.48 -7.84
C ILE A 213 -0.72 14.05 -7.01
N THR A 214 -0.39 14.90 -6.06
CA THR A 214 -1.37 15.57 -5.19
C THR A 214 -0.75 16.84 -4.59
N ASP A 215 -1.55 17.89 -4.42
CA ASP A 215 -1.11 19.18 -3.83
C ASP A 215 -0.60 19.03 -2.38
N MET A 216 -1.06 17.99 -1.69
CA MET A 216 -0.64 17.65 -0.33
C MET A 216 0.70 16.90 -0.28
N GLY A 217 1.28 16.58 -1.45
CA GLY A 217 2.56 15.89 -1.57
C GLY A 217 3.70 16.67 -0.91
N GLU A 218 4.71 15.94 -0.44
CA GLU A 218 5.91 16.52 0.19
C GLU A 218 6.99 16.82 -0.82
N ASP A 219 7.05 16.03 -1.89
CA ASP A 219 8.11 16.12 -2.90
C ASP A 219 7.75 17.12 -3.99
N THR A 220 8.78 17.74 -4.52
CA THR A 220 8.65 18.61 -5.69
C THR A 220 9.09 17.83 -6.93
N LEU A 221 8.20 17.76 -7.91
CA LEU A 221 8.41 17.04 -9.16
C LEU A 221 8.42 18.00 -10.34
N TYR A 222 9.25 17.71 -11.33
CA TYR A 222 9.31 18.41 -12.61
C TYR A 222 8.87 17.46 -13.73
N VAL A 223 7.81 17.80 -14.42
CA VAL A 223 7.16 16.97 -15.45
C VAL A 223 7.17 17.71 -16.78
N CYS A 224 7.66 17.08 -17.83
CA CYS A 224 7.71 17.62 -19.18
C CYS A 224 6.76 16.87 -20.12
N ASP A 225 6.11 17.59 -21.05
CA ASP A 225 5.26 17.01 -22.10
C ASP A 225 6.01 15.99 -22.99
N CYS A 226 7.35 16.09 -23.08
CA CYS A 226 8.15 15.11 -23.83
C CYS A 226 8.32 13.75 -23.12
N GLY A 227 7.73 13.60 -21.93
CA GLY A 227 7.80 12.39 -21.10
C GLY A 227 8.97 12.35 -20.12
N PHE A 228 9.84 13.37 -20.08
CA PHE A 228 10.87 13.49 -19.04
C PHE A 228 10.24 13.90 -17.70
N ARG A 229 10.61 13.20 -16.61
CA ARG A 229 10.12 13.47 -15.25
C ARG A 229 11.27 13.25 -14.26
N ALA A 230 11.40 14.15 -13.30
CA ALA A 230 12.45 14.08 -12.27
C ALA A 230 11.94 14.69 -10.96
N ASN A 231 12.44 14.22 -9.83
CA ASN A 231 12.29 14.93 -8.57
C ASN A 231 13.22 16.15 -8.51
N LYS A 232 13.01 17.03 -7.54
CA LYS A 232 13.78 18.27 -7.38
C LYS A 232 15.28 18.03 -7.26
N GLU A 233 15.69 16.96 -6.58
CA GLU A 233 17.09 16.64 -6.31
C GLU A 233 17.84 16.21 -7.57
N THR A 234 17.12 15.62 -8.53
CA THR A 234 17.68 15.16 -9.82
C THR A 234 17.58 16.22 -10.89
N ALA A 235 16.64 17.17 -10.79
CA ALA A 235 16.55 18.30 -11.70
C ALA A 235 17.70 19.28 -11.39
N GLU A 236 18.71 19.34 -12.28
CA GLU A 236 19.88 20.20 -12.11
C GLU A 236 19.48 21.66 -11.81
N ASN A 237 19.98 22.20 -10.71
CA ASN A 237 19.88 23.61 -10.29
C ASN A 237 18.46 24.18 -10.11
N ASP A 238 17.46 23.39 -9.70
CA ASP A 238 16.07 23.87 -9.63
C ASP A 238 15.57 24.43 -10.98
N SER A 239 16.28 24.08 -12.05
CA SER A 239 15.98 24.51 -13.42
C SER A 239 14.71 23.79 -13.87
N ALA A 240 13.65 24.54 -14.08
CA ALA A 240 12.43 24.01 -14.67
C ALA A 240 12.56 23.77 -16.19
N VAL A 241 13.78 23.74 -16.73
CA VAL A 241 14.06 23.49 -18.15
C VAL A 241 14.36 22.01 -18.35
N CYS A 242 13.64 21.36 -19.24
CA CYS A 242 13.79 19.94 -19.53
C CYS A 242 15.16 19.66 -20.21
N PRO A 243 16.00 18.78 -19.65
CA PRO A 243 17.30 18.45 -20.25
C PRO A 243 17.16 17.68 -21.57
N LYS A 244 16.00 17.04 -21.81
CA LYS A 244 15.76 16.25 -23.02
C LYS A 244 15.30 17.07 -24.22
N CYS A 245 14.47 18.10 -24.01
CA CYS A 245 13.88 18.87 -25.12
C CYS A 245 13.99 20.39 -24.99
N GLY A 246 14.57 20.92 -23.92
CA GLY A 246 14.76 22.35 -23.69
C GLY A 246 13.49 23.15 -23.34
N LYS A 247 12.33 22.50 -23.23
CA LYS A 247 11.07 23.18 -22.86
C LYS A 247 10.97 23.37 -21.35
N GLN A 248 10.15 24.35 -20.94
CA GLN A 248 9.76 24.54 -19.55
C GLN A 248 8.98 23.33 -19.03
N MET A 249 9.37 22.82 -17.87
CA MET A 249 8.66 21.73 -17.18
C MET A 249 7.61 22.27 -16.22
N GLU A 250 6.53 21.53 -16.06
CA GLU A 250 5.53 21.80 -15.05
C GLU A 250 6.02 21.32 -13.67
N LYS A 251 5.81 22.18 -12.65
CA LYS A 251 6.13 21.84 -11.26
C LYS A 251 4.88 21.23 -10.58
N LYS A 252 5.00 20.02 -10.06
CA LYS A 252 3.95 19.31 -9.33
C LYS A 252 4.41 18.94 -7.93
N ARG A 253 3.45 18.58 -7.08
CA ARG A 253 3.71 18.00 -5.78
C ARG A 253 3.39 16.50 -5.83
N GLY A 254 4.12 15.70 -5.05
CA GLY A 254 3.93 14.26 -5.01
C GLY A 254 4.16 13.62 -3.65
N ILE A 255 3.59 12.42 -3.48
CA ILE A 255 3.83 11.51 -2.36
C ILE A 255 4.53 10.27 -2.92
N GLU A 256 5.75 9.99 -2.47
CA GLU A 256 6.46 8.76 -2.83
C GLU A 256 5.73 7.54 -2.27
N ILE A 257 5.23 6.67 -3.16
CA ILE A 257 4.51 5.44 -2.80
C ILE A 257 5.37 4.19 -2.98
N GLY A 258 6.44 4.28 -3.77
CA GLY A 258 7.41 3.20 -3.96
C GLY A 258 8.65 3.69 -4.69
N GLN A 259 9.73 2.93 -4.57
CA GLN A 259 11.00 3.27 -5.20
C GLN A 259 11.74 2.01 -5.65
N VAL A 260 12.43 2.10 -6.77
CA VAL A 260 13.21 1.02 -7.37
C VAL A 260 14.63 1.50 -7.63
N PHE A 261 15.64 0.68 -7.21
CA PHE A 261 17.06 1.05 -7.24
C PHE A 261 17.88 0.00 -7.97
N GLN A 262 18.90 0.47 -8.67
CA GLN A 262 20.04 -0.35 -9.06
C GLN A 262 21.21 -0.07 -8.11
N LEU A 263 21.42 -0.94 -7.11
CA LEU A 263 22.41 -0.73 -6.05
C LEU A 263 23.84 -1.02 -6.52
N GLY A 264 24.00 -1.72 -7.65
CA GLY A 264 25.30 -2.18 -8.10
C GLY A 264 25.89 -3.21 -7.13
N LYS A 265 27.16 -3.06 -6.79
CA LYS A 265 27.89 -3.98 -5.89
C LYS A 265 28.13 -3.42 -4.49
N LYS A 266 27.54 -2.28 -4.15
CA LYS A 266 27.82 -1.55 -2.89
C LYS A 266 27.79 -2.46 -1.67
N TYR A 267 26.73 -3.27 -1.52
CA TYR A 267 26.55 -4.15 -0.36
C TYR A 267 27.30 -5.48 -0.54
N THR A 268 27.23 -6.08 -1.69
CA THR A 268 27.86 -7.36 -1.96
C THR A 268 29.39 -7.32 -1.89
N GLU A 269 30.02 -6.22 -2.33
CA GLU A 269 31.46 -5.99 -2.15
C GLU A 269 31.84 -5.72 -0.70
N ALA A 270 31.11 -4.80 -0.01
CA ALA A 270 31.39 -4.47 1.39
C ALA A 270 31.25 -5.70 2.31
N MET A 271 30.29 -6.58 2.02
CA MET A 271 30.02 -7.79 2.80
C MET A 271 30.72 -9.07 2.23
N HIS A 272 31.66 -8.90 1.30
CA HIS A 272 32.46 -9.99 0.73
C HIS A 272 31.63 -11.15 0.16
N MET A 273 30.49 -10.85 -0.46
CA MET A 273 29.64 -11.85 -1.09
C MET A 273 30.21 -12.25 -2.45
N THR A 274 30.52 -13.55 -2.64
CA THR A 274 30.99 -14.11 -3.90
C THR A 274 30.18 -15.31 -4.33
N TYR A 275 30.23 -15.63 -5.64
CA TYR A 275 29.66 -16.81 -6.24
C TYR A 275 30.62 -17.36 -7.31
N THR A 276 30.53 -18.66 -7.62
CA THR A 276 31.29 -19.26 -8.71
C THR A 276 30.58 -19.04 -10.05
N ALA A 277 31.24 -18.34 -10.97
CA ALA A 277 30.76 -18.09 -12.31
C ALA A 277 30.88 -19.32 -13.23
N ALA A 278 30.33 -19.26 -14.44
CA ALA A 278 30.34 -20.38 -15.40
C ALA A 278 31.76 -20.80 -15.83
N ASP A 279 32.71 -19.88 -15.78
CA ASP A 279 34.13 -20.11 -16.09
C ASP A 279 34.95 -20.62 -14.88
N GLY A 280 34.29 -20.87 -13.74
CA GLY A 280 34.92 -21.32 -12.49
C GLY A 280 35.56 -20.19 -11.67
N SER A 281 35.55 -18.94 -12.12
CA SER A 281 36.06 -17.80 -11.36
C SER A 281 35.11 -17.35 -10.27
N GLU A 282 35.64 -16.76 -9.20
CA GLU A 282 34.84 -16.07 -8.18
C GLU A 282 34.48 -14.68 -8.63
N LYS A 283 33.21 -14.31 -8.52
CA LYS A 283 32.69 -12.99 -8.87
C LYS A 283 31.72 -12.47 -7.79
N THR A 284 31.55 -11.16 -7.73
CA THR A 284 30.62 -10.48 -6.83
C THR A 284 29.32 -10.18 -7.58
N PRO A 285 28.14 -10.58 -7.07
CA PRO A 285 26.87 -10.30 -7.73
C PRO A 285 26.48 -8.82 -7.65
N ILE A 286 25.65 -8.42 -8.61
CA ILE A 286 25.08 -7.06 -8.71
C ILE A 286 23.70 -7.09 -8.07
N MET A 287 23.33 -6.07 -7.30
CA MET A 287 22.05 -5.98 -6.59
C MET A 287 21.10 -4.94 -7.17
N GLY A 288 19.81 -5.27 -7.16
CA GLY A 288 18.69 -4.32 -7.21
C GLY A 288 17.92 -4.30 -5.89
N CYS A 289 17.23 -3.18 -5.60
CA CYS A 289 16.34 -3.03 -4.43
C CYS A 289 15.05 -2.36 -4.86
N TYR A 290 13.92 -2.81 -4.30
CA TYR A 290 12.59 -2.41 -4.74
C TYR A 290 11.66 -2.26 -3.53
N GLY A 291 11.40 -1.02 -3.10
CA GLY A 291 10.63 -0.69 -1.89
C GLY A 291 9.22 -0.17 -2.16
N ILE A 292 8.26 -0.56 -1.31
CA ILE A 292 6.89 -0.01 -1.26
C ILE A 292 6.51 0.19 0.20
N GLY A 293 6.12 1.40 0.57
CA GLY A 293 5.53 1.67 1.87
C GLY A 293 4.06 1.23 1.90
N VAL A 294 3.77 0.01 2.38
CA VAL A 294 2.43 -0.59 2.33
C VAL A 294 1.38 0.27 3.04
N THR A 295 1.67 0.71 4.25
CA THR A 295 0.79 1.62 5.01
C THR A 295 0.66 2.99 4.35
N ARG A 296 1.71 3.46 3.67
CA ARG A 296 1.68 4.70 2.89
C ARG A 296 0.80 4.56 1.64
N VAL A 297 0.77 3.39 0.99
CA VAL A 297 -0.15 3.12 -0.13
C VAL A 297 -1.61 3.25 0.33
N MET A 298 -1.98 2.71 1.50
CA MET A 298 -3.32 2.93 2.05
C MET A 298 -3.63 4.42 2.25
N ALA A 299 -2.70 5.18 2.82
CA ALA A 299 -2.87 6.63 2.98
C ALA A 299 -3.01 7.36 1.64
N ALA A 300 -2.23 6.96 0.63
CA ALA A 300 -2.27 7.51 -0.72
C ALA A 300 -3.62 7.25 -1.41
N ILE A 301 -4.19 6.04 -1.25
CA ILE A 301 -5.51 5.72 -1.78
C ILE A 301 -6.57 6.63 -1.15
N ILE A 302 -6.56 6.80 0.18
CA ILE A 302 -7.51 7.68 0.87
C ILE A 302 -7.31 9.14 0.43
N GLU A 303 -6.06 9.62 0.34
CA GLU A 303 -5.77 11.00 -0.07
C GLU A 303 -6.25 11.32 -1.49
N GLU A 304 -6.14 10.35 -2.43
CA GLU A 304 -6.59 10.52 -3.81
C GLU A 304 -8.10 10.39 -3.98
N SER A 305 -8.73 9.46 -3.26
CA SER A 305 -10.10 9.02 -3.56
C SER A 305 -11.18 9.52 -2.62
N ALA A 306 -10.82 9.97 -1.40
CA ALA A 306 -11.80 10.36 -0.40
C ALA A 306 -12.59 11.62 -0.81
N ASP A 307 -13.89 11.61 -0.50
CA ASP A 307 -14.74 12.78 -0.46
C ASP A 307 -14.97 13.24 1.00
N ASP A 308 -15.82 14.23 1.21
CA ASP A 308 -16.10 14.78 2.55
C ASP A 308 -16.79 13.79 3.50
N ASN A 309 -17.38 12.71 2.95
CA ASN A 309 -18.13 11.72 3.72
C ASN A 309 -17.27 10.53 4.15
N GLY A 310 -16.21 10.21 3.39
CA GLY A 310 -15.35 9.06 3.71
C GLY A 310 -14.42 8.66 2.57
N PRO A 311 -13.69 7.54 2.72
CA PRO A 311 -12.86 7.02 1.64
C PRO A 311 -13.72 6.43 0.51
N VAL A 312 -13.12 6.25 -0.68
CA VAL A 312 -13.74 5.52 -1.79
C VAL A 312 -12.76 4.44 -2.25
N TRP A 313 -13.03 3.21 -1.87
CA TRP A 313 -12.19 2.07 -2.20
C TRP A 313 -12.56 1.49 -3.57
N ASN A 314 -11.64 0.76 -4.18
CA ASN A 314 -12.00 -0.21 -5.20
C ASN A 314 -12.37 -1.55 -4.54
N MET A 315 -12.85 -2.52 -5.32
CA MET A 315 -13.29 -3.79 -4.80
C MET A 315 -12.15 -4.65 -4.21
N GLU A 316 -10.92 -4.51 -4.73
CA GLU A 316 -9.76 -5.29 -4.27
C GLU A 316 -9.22 -4.83 -2.91
N THR A 317 -9.40 -3.55 -2.55
CA THR A 317 -8.83 -2.96 -1.32
C THR A 317 -9.86 -2.64 -0.23
N ALA A 318 -11.14 -2.59 -0.56
CA ALA A 318 -12.21 -2.28 0.42
C ALA A 318 -12.21 -3.24 1.62
N PRO A 319 -12.46 -2.76 2.86
CA PRO A 319 -12.46 -3.62 4.05
C PRO A 319 -13.58 -4.66 4.04
N PHE A 320 -14.68 -4.37 3.37
CA PHE A 320 -15.81 -5.26 3.07
C PHE A 320 -16.23 -5.08 1.62
N GLU A 321 -16.65 -6.16 0.96
CA GLU A 321 -17.17 -6.13 -0.41
C GLU A 321 -18.59 -5.60 -0.46
N VAL A 322 -19.40 -5.99 0.55
CA VAL A 322 -20.82 -5.66 0.64
C VAL A 322 -21.16 -5.19 2.06
N GLU A 323 -21.93 -4.12 2.14
CA GLU A 323 -22.58 -3.70 3.38
C GLU A 323 -24.11 -3.81 3.23
N ILE A 324 -24.77 -4.42 4.22
CA ILE A 324 -26.22 -4.57 4.28
C ILE A 324 -26.73 -3.63 5.36
N ILE A 325 -27.63 -2.71 4.98
CA ILE A 325 -28.25 -1.74 5.86
C ILE A 325 -29.74 -2.11 6.01
N GLY A 326 -30.10 -2.73 7.12
CA GLY A 326 -31.47 -3.02 7.47
C GLY A 326 -32.12 -1.81 8.15
N LEU A 327 -33.18 -1.23 7.57
CA LEU A 327 -33.95 -0.16 8.19
C LEU A 327 -35.15 -0.79 8.91
N ALA A 328 -35.33 -0.49 10.19
CA ALA A 328 -36.46 -1.01 10.95
C ALA A 328 -37.82 -0.62 10.34
N ASP A 329 -38.75 -1.55 10.32
CA ASP A 329 -40.11 -1.37 9.81
C ASP A 329 -41.14 -1.83 10.85
N LYS A 330 -42.38 -1.39 10.67
CA LYS A 330 -43.50 -1.70 11.62
C LYS A 330 -43.86 -3.17 11.66
N GLU A 331 -43.68 -3.89 10.55
CA GLU A 331 -44.06 -5.30 10.41
C GLU A 331 -42.89 -6.25 10.70
N ASN A 332 -41.71 -5.68 11.05
CA ASN A 332 -40.49 -6.43 11.33
C ASN A 332 -40.09 -7.43 10.21
N LYS A 333 -40.19 -7.03 8.96
CA LYS A 333 -39.81 -7.84 7.77
C LYS A 333 -38.41 -7.55 7.28
N THR A 334 -37.94 -6.29 7.39
CA THR A 334 -36.66 -5.83 6.82
C THR A 334 -35.47 -6.45 7.54
N LEU A 335 -35.44 -6.46 8.85
CA LEU A 335 -34.30 -6.99 9.62
C LEU A 335 -34.11 -8.50 9.44
N PRO A 336 -35.17 -9.35 9.49
CA PRO A 336 -35.02 -10.79 9.20
C PRO A 336 -34.48 -11.06 7.77
N LEU A 337 -34.90 -10.27 6.76
CA LEU A 337 -34.38 -10.40 5.42
C LEU A 337 -32.91 -9.96 5.36
N ALA A 338 -32.53 -8.86 6.03
CA ALA A 338 -31.15 -8.42 6.13
C ALA A 338 -30.23 -9.51 6.74
N GLU A 339 -30.69 -10.15 7.82
CA GLU A 339 -29.98 -11.28 8.43
C GLU A 339 -29.88 -12.48 7.48
N LYS A 340 -30.94 -12.80 6.76
CA LYS A 340 -30.92 -13.88 5.77
C LYS A 340 -29.89 -13.62 4.68
N ILE A 341 -29.91 -12.43 4.05
CA ILE A 341 -28.96 -12.03 3.02
C ILE A 341 -27.53 -12.08 3.54
N TYR A 342 -27.30 -11.57 4.76
CA TYR A 342 -26.00 -11.63 5.42
C TYR A 342 -25.47 -13.06 5.54
N ASN A 343 -26.31 -13.99 6.01
CA ASN A 343 -25.92 -15.39 6.17
C ASN A 343 -25.67 -16.07 4.82
N ASP A 344 -26.50 -15.80 3.81
CA ASP A 344 -26.37 -16.34 2.47
C ASP A 344 -25.06 -15.88 1.81
N LEU A 345 -24.74 -14.58 1.86
CA LEU A 345 -23.48 -14.03 1.33
C LEU A 345 -22.25 -14.54 2.09
N LYS A 346 -22.36 -14.66 3.41
CA LYS A 346 -21.28 -15.22 4.23
C LYS A 346 -21.00 -16.69 3.88
N ALA A 347 -22.03 -17.48 3.58
CA ALA A 347 -21.89 -18.86 3.13
C ALA A 347 -21.17 -18.94 1.75
N GLN A 348 -21.22 -17.89 0.96
CA GLN A 348 -20.48 -17.74 -0.30
C GLN A 348 -19.09 -17.12 -0.13
N HIS A 349 -18.58 -17.02 1.11
CA HIS A 349 -17.28 -16.39 1.44
C HIS A 349 -17.16 -14.90 1.07
N THR A 350 -18.28 -14.20 0.85
CA THR A 350 -18.29 -12.76 0.65
C THR A 350 -17.91 -12.03 1.95
N GLU A 351 -17.05 -11.03 1.85
CA GLU A 351 -16.72 -10.16 2.98
C GLU A 351 -17.84 -9.15 3.20
N VAL A 352 -18.81 -9.53 4.04
CA VAL A 352 -20.05 -8.79 4.26
C VAL A 352 -20.13 -8.18 5.66
N LEU A 353 -20.58 -6.92 5.72
CA LEU A 353 -20.94 -6.22 6.94
C LEU A 353 -22.47 -6.08 7.02
N LEU A 354 -23.03 -6.29 8.20
CA LEU A 354 -24.47 -6.11 8.48
C LEU A 354 -24.67 -4.99 9.50
N ASP A 355 -25.41 -3.96 9.12
CA ASP A 355 -25.96 -2.96 10.05
C ASP A 355 -27.45 -3.17 10.27
N ASN A 356 -27.77 -3.87 11.35
CA ASN A 356 -29.12 -4.14 11.84
C ASN A 356 -29.42 -3.42 13.16
N ARG A 357 -28.62 -2.41 13.55
CA ARG A 357 -28.81 -1.65 14.78
C ARG A 357 -30.17 -0.96 14.82
N ASP A 358 -30.68 -0.78 16.03
CA ASP A 358 -31.86 0.08 16.27
C ASP A 358 -31.41 1.54 16.45
N CYS A 359 -31.17 2.22 15.34
CA CYS A 359 -30.79 3.62 15.30
C CYS A 359 -31.35 4.31 14.04
N ARG A 360 -31.20 5.63 13.94
CA ARG A 360 -31.74 6.42 12.82
C ARG A 360 -31.04 6.06 11.51
N ALA A 361 -31.78 6.02 10.41
CA ALA A 361 -31.26 5.74 9.07
C ALA A 361 -30.08 6.65 8.69
N GLY A 362 -30.13 7.94 9.04
CA GLY A 362 -29.04 8.89 8.78
C GLY A 362 -27.72 8.52 9.47
N GLU A 363 -27.79 7.95 10.68
CA GLU A 363 -26.60 7.47 11.40
C GLU A 363 -26.00 6.24 10.70
N LYS A 364 -26.83 5.29 10.26
CA LYS A 364 -26.38 4.12 9.48
C LYS A 364 -25.70 4.54 8.18
N PHE A 365 -26.27 5.51 7.45
CA PHE A 365 -25.69 5.99 6.20
C PHE A 365 -24.37 6.75 6.42
N ALA A 366 -24.27 7.55 7.49
CA ALA A 366 -23.04 8.23 7.84
C ALA A 366 -21.91 7.23 8.19
N ASP A 367 -22.23 6.17 8.95
CA ASP A 367 -21.30 5.08 9.22
C ASP A 367 -20.90 4.35 7.94
N ALA A 368 -21.87 4.05 7.07
CA ALA A 368 -21.62 3.37 5.82
C ALA A 368 -20.70 4.18 4.88
N ASP A 369 -20.82 5.50 4.87
CA ASP A 369 -19.92 6.37 4.10
C ASP A 369 -18.49 6.32 4.63
N LEU A 370 -18.30 6.28 5.95
CA LEU A 370 -17.00 6.17 6.59
C LEU A 370 -16.37 4.77 6.42
N ILE A 371 -17.15 3.69 6.44
CA ILE A 371 -16.69 2.30 6.22
C ILE A 371 -16.43 2.04 4.74
N ALA A 372 -17.27 2.63 3.88
CA ALA A 372 -17.11 2.68 2.43
C ALA A 372 -17.02 1.30 1.74
N ALA A 373 -17.92 0.36 2.07
CA ALA A 373 -18.07 -0.85 1.26
C ALA A 373 -18.54 -0.49 -0.16
N PRO A 374 -17.93 -1.06 -1.22
CA PRO A 374 -18.25 -0.74 -2.62
C PRO A 374 -19.70 -0.99 -3.01
N ILE A 375 -20.32 -2.05 -2.47
CA ILE A 375 -21.73 -2.39 -2.71
C ILE A 375 -22.49 -2.21 -1.40
N ARG A 376 -23.59 -1.44 -1.43
CA ARG A 376 -24.49 -1.25 -0.31
C ARG A 376 -25.88 -1.73 -0.66
N LEU A 377 -26.40 -2.65 0.13
CA LEU A 377 -27.75 -3.18 0.03
C LEU A 377 -28.61 -2.52 1.09
N ILE A 378 -29.63 -1.76 0.67
CA ILE A 378 -30.52 -1.05 1.58
C ILE A 378 -31.88 -1.75 1.58
N ILE A 379 -32.24 -2.29 2.73
CA ILE A 379 -33.49 -3.03 2.95
C ILE A 379 -34.45 -2.15 3.73
N SER A 380 -35.49 -1.68 3.03
CA SER A 380 -36.51 -0.78 3.58
C SER A 380 -37.91 -1.29 3.30
N GLU A 381 -38.89 -0.93 4.13
CA GLU A 381 -40.30 -1.26 3.97
C GLU A 381 -40.82 -0.86 2.57
N LYS A 382 -40.44 0.36 2.13
CA LYS A 382 -40.86 0.89 0.80
C LYS A 382 -40.40 0.01 -0.36
N ASN A 383 -39.16 -0.45 -0.32
CA ASN A 383 -38.58 -1.25 -1.41
C ASN A 383 -39.09 -2.70 -1.37
N LEU A 384 -39.26 -3.26 -0.15
CA LEU A 384 -39.83 -4.60 0.01
C LEU A 384 -41.28 -4.69 -0.43
N ALA A 385 -42.08 -3.64 -0.31
CA ALA A 385 -43.44 -3.61 -0.87
C ALA A 385 -43.47 -3.83 -2.39
N GLN A 386 -42.34 -3.63 -3.08
CA GLN A 386 -42.14 -3.87 -4.51
C GLN A 386 -41.27 -5.11 -4.80
N ASN A 387 -41.03 -5.94 -3.80
CA ASN A 387 -40.11 -7.08 -3.86
C ASN A 387 -38.69 -6.71 -4.30
N LYS A 388 -38.18 -5.54 -3.84
CA LYS A 388 -36.87 -5.01 -4.25
C LYS A 388 -35.97 -4.75 -3.07
N ILE A 389 -34.64 -4.88 -3.32
CA ILE A 389 -33.55 -4.42 -2.47
C ILE A 389 -32.87 -3.30 -3.22
N GLU A 390 -32.76 -2.11 -2.63
CA GLU A 390 -32.04 -0.98 -3.21
C GLU A 390 -30.54 -1.23 -3.17
N VAL A 391 -29.83 -0.93 -4.26
CA VAL A 391 -28.37 -1.04 -4.34
C VAL A 391 -27.77 0.35 -4.55
N LYS A 392 -26.76 0.66 -3.76
CA LYS A 392 -25.91 1.83 -3.95
C LYS A 392 -24.47 1.42 -4.05
N TYR A 393 -23.71 2.16 -4.82
CA TYR A 393 -22.29 1.91 -5.07
C TYR A 393 -21.46 3.05 -4.50
N ARG A 394 -20.35 2.67 -3.85
CA ARG A 394 -19.30 3.58 -3.41
C ARG A 394 -17.96 2.97 -3.82
N VAL A 395 -17.64 3.09 -5.08
CA VAL A 395 -16.46 2.44 -5.67
C VAL A 395 -15.65 3.41 -6.49
N ASN A 396 -14.34 3.29 -6.39
CA ASN A 396 -13.37 3.98 -7.21
C ASN A 396 -13.21 3.22 -8.56
N ASN A 397 -12.92 3.92 -9.65
CA ASN A 397 -12.53 3.36 -10.97
C ASN A 397 -13.62 2.71 -11.82
N TYR A 398 -14.90 2.83 -11.47
CA TYR A 398 -15.99 2.23 -12.24
C TYR A 398 -17.14 3.20 -12.51
N ASP A 399 -17.69 3.15 -13.73
CA ASP A 399 -18.92 3.88 -14.10
C ASP A 399 -20.15 3.10 -13.60
N THR A 400 -20.57 3.41 -12.38
CA THR A 400 -21.68 2.71 -11.72
C THR A 400 -23.06 2.98 -12.34
N THR A 401 -23.19 3.93 -13.26
CA THR A 401 -24.47 4.22 -13.95
C THR A 401 -24.97 3.07 -14.80
N LYS A 402 -24.08 2.12 -15.13
CA LYS A 402 -24.40 0.91 -15.91
C LYS A 402 -24.85 -0.27 -15.04
N LEU A 403 -24.76 -0.14 -13.73
CA LEU A 403 -25.11 -1.19 -12.77
C LEU A 403 -26.58 -1.05 -12.32
N PRO A 404 -27.22 -2.15 -11.89
CA PRO A 404 -28.60 -2.10 -11.42
C PRO A 404 -28.69 -1.30 -10.10
N ASP A 405 -29.69 -0.45 -9.97
CA ASP A 405 -30.01 0.31 -8.74
C ASP A 405 -30.87 -0.48 -7.75
N SER A 406 -31.37 -1.65 -8.16
CA SER A 406 -32.16 -2.53 -7.31
C SER A 406 -32.05 -3.99 -7.74
N LEU A 407 -32.23 -4.90 -6.79
CA LEU A 407 -32.25 -6.36 -6.97
C LEU A 407 -33.61 -6.92 -6.57
N ASP A 408 -33.95 -8.10 -7.12
CA ASP A 408 -35.10 -8.90 -6.69
C ASP A 408 -34.84 -9.49 -5.31
N ALA A 409 -35.79 -9.31 -4.37
CA ALA A 409 -35.64 -9.76 -2.99
C ALA A 409 -35.69 -11.30 -2.81
N ASP A 410 -36.14 -12.04 -3.83
CA ASP A 410 -36.20 -13.50 -3.84
C ASP A 410 -34.98 -14.13 -4.55
N ASN A 411 -34.27 -13.37 -5.44
CA ASN A 411 -33.19 -13.91 -6.27
C ASN A 411 -31.99 -12.96 -6.38
N TYR A 412 -31.34 -12.65 -5.26
CA TYR A 412 -30.25 -11.65 -5.16
C TYR A 412 -28.84 -12.24 -5.22
N ILE A 413 -28.61 -13.47 -4.76
CA ILE A 413 -27.26 -14.02 -4.52
C ILE A 413 -26.41 -13.97 -5.78
N LYS A 414 -26.92 -14.55 -6.89
CA LYS A 414 -26.17 -14.60 -8.15
C LYS A 414 -25.84 -13.21 -8.65
N THR A 415 -26.80 -12.29 -8.62
CA THR A 415 -26.59 -10.92 -9.09
C THR A 415 -25.53 -10.20 -8.28
N ILE A 416 -25.50 -10.38 -6.95
CA ILE A 416 -24.46 -9.77 -6.09
C ILE A 416 -23.08 -10.36 -6.42
N GLN A 417 -22.96 -11.68 -6.63
CA GLN A 417 -21.69 -12.31 -7.02
C GLN A 417 -21.21 -11.83 -8.39
N ASP A 418 -22.11 -11.66 -9.34
CA ASP A 418 -21.81 -11.11 -10.66
C ASP A 418 -21.32 -9.64 -10.54
N LEU A 419 -21.95 -8.82 -9.69
CA LEU A 419 -21.53 -7.45 -9.39
C LEU A 419 -20.13 -7.40 -8.76
N ILE A 420 -19.86 -8.23 -7.75
CA ILE A 420 -18.54 -8.32 -7.13
C ILE A 420 -17.49 -8.70 -8.18
N THR A 421 -17.79 -9.69 -9.01
CA THR A 421 -16.88 -10.15 -10.06
C THR A 421 -16.62 -9.06 -11.10
N GLU A 422 -17.66 -8.31 -11.49
CA GLU A 422 -17.53 -7.20 -12.45
C GLU A 422 -16.65 -6.07 -11.87
N LEU A 423 -16.90 -5.66 -10.64
CA LEU A 423 -16.16 -4.58 -9.99
C LEU A 423 -14.69 -4.95 -9.66
N LYS A 424 -14.36 -6.25 -9.59
CA LYS A 424 -12.97 -6.73 -9.44
C LYS A 424 -12.14 -6.66 -10.73
N LYS A 425 -12.77 -6.53 -11.89
CA LYS A 425 -12.05 -6.42 -13.18
C LYS A 425 -11.44 -5.04 -13.43
N HIS A 426 -11.82 -4.05 -12.63
CA HIS A 426 -11.52 -2.63 -12.79
C HIS A 426 -10.90 -2.03 -11.54
#